data_7e2d4714c739a495534d154feb63ebbe
#
_entry.id   7e2d4714c739a495534d154feb63ebbe
#
_cell.length_a   1.000
_cell.length_b   1.000
_cell.length_c   1.000
_cell.angle_alpha   90.00
_cell.angle_beta   90.00
_cell.angle_gamma   90.00
#
_symmetry.space_group_name_H-M   'P 1'
#
loop_
_entity.id
_entity.type
_entity.pdbx_description
1 polymer ?
#
loop_
_entity_poly.entity_id
_entity_poly.type
_entity_poly.pdbx_seq_one_letter_code
_entity_poly.pdbx_strand_id
1 'polypeptide(L)'
;MSTSRPGAQQLIDTVVDPDSFVSWDQPLDLSGLDETYRATMAKASQRSGTDESILTGRASIRGHEVALIVGEFRFLGGSIGRAAAGRIVAAIRRATTEGLPLLAATASGGTRMQEGTPAFMTMVDISAAVVAHKAAGLPYLVYLRHPTTGGVFASWGSLGHITIAEPEALIGFLGPVVYETVNGIPFPSGVQVAENLVAKGIVDAVVPVEDLAEIASRSLTMLSATTERTADPADHPAWPITPFVSRPEPSEDEIATLWSAIETTRREDRPGVRELLRHAADDVIPLNGTGFGELDKGVMLALASFGGRSCVLVGQDRRYQVSESMGPAALREARRGMRMATELGLPLVTVIDTPGADLSPNAEEGALAGEIARCIADMTSLSVPSVSVLLGEGTGGGALALLPARRVIAAGNAWLSPLPPEGASAILFKDTDHAPLLAARQRVGAQQMLEDGLVDVIVPEDPAAHEDPEGFAAAVGATVTAEIEALLTPVD
;
A
#
# COMPACT_ATOMS: atom_id res chain seq x y z
N MET A 1 3.42 -29.31 21.65
CA MET A 1 3.80 -28.20 22.55
C MET A 1 3.85 -26.95 21.66
N SER A 2 2.96 -26.00 21.85
CA SER A 2 3.01 -24.74 21.12
C SER A 2 4.23 -23.96 21.64
N THR A 3 5.36 -24.06 20.95
CA THR A 3 6.50 -23.18 21.20
C THR A 3 6.08 -21.77 20.83
N SER A 4 6.05 -20.89 21.83
CA SER A 4 5.78 -19.46 21.60
C SER A 4 6.79 -18.94 20.57
N ARG A 5 6.29 -18.40 19.45
CA ARG A 5 7.15 -17.83 18.40
C ARG A 5 7.98 -16.67 18.96
N PRO A 6 9.24 -16.50 18.52
CA PRO A 6 10.15 -15.50 19.07
C PRO A 6 9.61 -14.07 18.85
N GLY A 7 9.80 -13.18 19.82
CA GLY A 7 9.62 -11.74 19.64
C GLY A 7 10.73 -11.14 18.76
N ALA A 8 10.64 -9.84 18.49
CA ALA A 8 11.61 -9.16 17.63
C ALA A 8 13.04 -9.23 18.18
N GLN A 9 13.23 -8.94 19.46
CA GLN A 9 14.57 -9.00 20.09
C GLN A 9 15.13 -10.42 20.08
N GLN A 10 14.32 -11.43 20.38
CA GLN A 10 14.75 -12.83 20.34
C GLN A 10 15.17 -13.29 18.95
N LEU A 11 14.50 -12.81 17.90
CA LEU A 11 14.91 -13.08 16.53
C LEU A 11 16.27 -12.42 16.24
N ILE A 12 16.43 -11.14 16.61
CA ILE A 12 17.71 -10.44 16.47
C ILE A 12 18.83 -11.25 17.13
N ASP A 13 18.65 -11.59 18.40
CA ASP A 13 19.67 -12.34 19.18
C ASP A 13 19.97 -13.73 18.60
N THR A 14 19.01 -14.33 17.84
CA THR A 14 19.21 -15.64 17.20
C THR A 14 19.97 -15.54 15.89
N VAL A 15 19.76 -14.45 15.13
CA VAL A 15 20.19 -14.35 13.73
C VAL A 15 21.52 -13.60 13.57
N VAL A 16 21.77 -12.60 14.44
CA VAL A 16 22.97 -11.78 14.31
C VAL A 16 24.16 -12.31 15.11
N ASP A 17 25.33 -11.89 14.74
CA ASP A 17 26.55 -12.20 15.49
C ASP A 17 26.47 -11.57 16.89
N PRO A 18 26.98 -12.23 17.93
CA PRO A 18 26.93 -11.72 19.30
C PRO A 18 27.42 -10.27 19.42
N ASP A 19 26.68 -9.44 20.15
CA ASP A 19 26.99 -8.03 20.45
C ASP A 19 27.13 -7.11 19.22
N SER A 20 26.72 -7.57 18.03
CA SER A 20 26.84 -6.77 16.79
C SER A 20 25.67 -5.82 16.54
N PHE A 21 24.51 -6.04 17.16
CA PHE A 21 23.32 -5.21 16.94
C PHE A 21 23.45 -3.82 17.55
N VAL A 22 23.32 -2.82 16.70
CA VAL A 22 23.27 -1.40 17.11
C VAL A 22 21.96 -0.79 16.63
N SER A 23 21.08 -0.46 17.58
CA SER A 23 19.78 0.15 17.28
C SER A 23 19.94 1.53 16.64
N TRP A 24 19.05 1.80 15.67
CA TRP A 24 18.89 3.12 15.04
C TRP A 24 17.64 3.85 15.57
N ASP A 25 16.84 3.19 16.38
CA ASP A 25 15.59 3.71 16.87
C ASP A 25 15.79 4.92 17.77
N GLN A 26 15.02 5.97 17.53
CA GLN A 26 14.94 7.14 18.37
C GLN A 26 13.70 7.06 19.27
N PRO A 27 13.73 7.64 20.46
CA PRO A 27 12.55 7.75 21.31
C PRO A 27 11.38 8.40 20.57
N LEU A 28 10.18 7.88 20.78
CA LEU A 28 8.97 8.41 20.15
C LEU A 28 8.51 9.70 20.82
N ASP A 29 8.11 10.68 20.02
CA ASP A 29 7.37 11.83 20.50
C ASP A 29 5.87 11.47 20.59
N LEU A 30 5.39 11.31 21.81
CA LEU A 30 3.99 11.00 22.12
C LEU A 30 3.17 12.23 22.50
N SER A 31 3.73 13.43 22.40
CA SER A 31 3.09 14.68 22.89
C SER A 31 1.80 15.02 22.12
N GLY A 32 1.72 14.66 20.84
CA GLY A 32 0.57 14.89 19.97
C GLY A 32 -0.57 13.85 20.10
N LEU A 33 -0.40 12.82 20.95
CA LEU A 33 -1.41 11.77 21.12
C LEU A 33 -2.40 12.13 22.23
N ASP A 34 -3.68 11.74 22.05
CA ASP A 34 -4.66 11.78 23.14
C ASP A 34 -4.31 10.78 24.26
N GLU A 35 -4.96 10.94 25.41
CA GLU A 35 -4.67 10.14 26.60
C GLU A 35 -5.01 8.66 26.39
N THR A 36 -6.09 8.35 25.67
CA THR A 36 -6.56 6.99 25.40
C THR A 36 -5.59 6.23 24.50
N TYR A 37 -5.13 6.86 23.43
CA TYR A 37 -4.18 6.25 22.51
C TYR A 37 -2.81 6.11 23.15
N ARG A 38 -2.37 7.11 23.92
CA ARG A 38 -1.13 7.04 24.72
C ARG A 38 -1.16 5.91 25.73
N ALA A 39 -2.28 5.72 26.45
CA ALA A 39 -2.46 4.60 27.37
C ALA A 39 -2.42 3.24 26.65
N THR A 40 -3.00 3.16 25.43
CA THR A 40 -2.95 1.97 24.60
C THR A 40 -1.53 1.62 24.16
N MET A 41 -0.75 2.62 23.73
CA MET A 41 0.66 2.48 23.38
C MET A 41 1.49 2.01 24.59
N ALA A 42 1.29 2.63 25.75
CA ALA A 42 2.00 2.25 26.99
C ALA A 42 1.71 0.79 27.39
N LYS A 43 0.47 0.35 27.28
CA LYS A 43 0.06 -1.05 27.52
C LYS A 43 0.72 -2.03 26.54
N ALA A 44 0.78 -1.65 25.26
CA ALA A 44 1.44 -2.43 24.24
C ALA A 44 2.95 -2.54 24.49
N SER A 45 3.59 -1.44 24.85
CA SER A 45 5.01 -1.38 25.22
C SER A 45 5.34 -2.29 26.41
N GLN A 46 4.54 -2.25 27.46
CA GLN A 46 4.70 -3.15 28.60
C GLN A 46 4.62 -4.63 28.23
N ARG A 47 3.73 -4.99 27.29
CA ARG A 47 3.51 -6.37 26.86
C ARG A 47 4.58 -6.87 25.90
N SER A 48 5.07 -6.02 25.01
CA SER A 48 6.04 -6.37 23.97
C SER A 48 7.48 -6.23 24.43
N GLY A 49 7.75 -5.30 25.35
CA GLY A 49 9.10 -4.88 25.72
C GLY A 49 9.72 -3.89 24.72
N THR A 50 8.94 -3.38 23.75
CA THR A 50 9.37 -2.41 22.74
C THR A 50 8.52 -1.15 22.83
N ASP A 51 9.00 -0.03 22.34
CA ASP A 51 8.25 1.23 22.31
C ASP A 51 7.39 1.40 21.04
N GLU A 52 7.65 0.56 20.00
CA GLU A 52 6.89 0.50 18.74
C GLU A 52 6.89 -0.92 18.17
N SER A 53 6.07 -1.16 17.14
CA SER A 53 5.93 -2.46 16.44
C SER A 53 7.13 -2.79 15.55
N ILE A 54 8.07 -1.90 15.39
CA ILE A 54 9.25 -2.04 14.54
C ILE A 54 10.50 -1.68 15.31
N LEU A 55 11.50 -2.57 15.25
CA LEU A 55 12.87 -2.30 15.65
C LEU A 55 13.75 -2.19 14.39
N THR A 56 14.66 -1.20 14.41
CA THR A 56 15.61 -1.00 13.31
C THR A 56 17.04 -0.85 13.83
N GLY A 57 18.00 -1.24 13.02
CA GLY A 57 19.41 -1.13 13.39
C GLY A 57 20.34 -1.69 12.34
N ARG A 58 21.63 -1.69 12.63
CA ARG A 58 22.63 -2.47 11.90
C ARG A 58 23.15 -3.61 12.76
N ALA A 59 23.58 -4.67 12.11
CA ALA A 59 24.21 -5.80 12.76
C ALA A 59 25.18 -6.51 11.80
N SER A 60 25.86 -7.52 12.29
CA SER A 60 26.58 -8.47 11.46
C SER A 60 25.87 -9.83 11.49
N ILE A 61 25.76 -10.48 10.34
CA ILE A 61 25.26 -11.86 10.20
C ILE A 61 26.38 -12.69 9.58
N ARG A 62 27.00 -13.55 10.37
CA ARG A 62 28.17 -14.36 9.97
C ARG A 62 29.24 -13.51 9.25
N GLY A 63 29.53 -12.33 9.81
CA GLY A 63 30.50 -11.39 9.30
C GLY A 63 30.05 -10.47 8.18
N HIS A 64 28.81 -10.56 7.68
CA HIS A 64 28.25 -9.62 6.71
C HIS A 64 27.53 -8.49 7.45
N GLU A 65 27.95 -7.25 7.24
CA GLU A 65 27.20 -6.09 7.74
C GLU A 65 25.86 -5.96 7.02
N VAL A 66 24.79 -5.71 7.78
CA VAL A 66 23.42 -5.65 7.28
C VAL A 66 22.59 -4.68 8.09
N ALA A 67 21.69 -3.96 7.42
CA ALA A 67 20.62 -3.22 8.07
C ALA A 67 19.43 -4.15 8.36
N LEU A 68 18.82 -3.98 9.53
CA LEU A 68 17.70 -4.80 10.01
C LEU A 68 16.44 -3.96 10.19
N ILE A 69 15.30 -4.53 9.78
CA ILE A 69 13.95 -4.06 10.12
C ILE A 69 13.19 -5.26 10.66
N VAL A 70 12.83 -5.25 11.93
CA VAL A 70 12.22 -6.41 12.60
C VAL A 70 10.88 -6.04 13.24
N GLY A 71 9.82 -6.74 12.84
CA GLY A 71 8.47 -6.56 13.35
C GLY A 71 8.26 -7.21 14.71
N GLU A 72 7.60 -6.51 15.64
CA GLU A 72 7.15 -7.01 16.94
C GLU A 72 5.63 -7.12 16.98
N PHE A 73 5.11 -8.33 16.81
CA PHE A 73 3.67 -8.57 16.74
C PHE A 73 2.93 -8.29 18.06
N ARG A 74 3.60 -8.44 19.20
CA ARG A 74 2.98 -8.18 20.51
C ARG A 74 2.67 -6.70 20.74
N PHE A 75 3.31 -5.80 19.96
CA PHE A 75 3.00 -4.39 19.98
C PHE A 75 1.88 -4.10 18.98
N LEU A 76 0.65 -3.90 19.46
CA LEU A 76 -0.56 -3.59 18.68
C LEU A 76 -0.76 -4.49 17.44
N GLY A 77 -0.50 -5.80 17.57
CA GLY A 77 -0.62 -6.75 16.44
C GLY A 77 0.43 -6.51 15.35
N GLY A 78 1.57 -5.91 15.67
CA GLY A 78 2.61 -5.57 14.68
C GLY A 78 2.14 -4.54 13.64
N SER A 79 1.04 -3.82 13.91
CA SER A 79 0.47 -2.88 12.95
C SER A 79 1.36 -1.68 12.71
N ILE A 80 1.42 -1.24 11.45
CA ILE A 80 2.26 -0.13 11.02
C ILE A 80 1.47 1.18 11.12
N GLY A 81 1.85 1.99 12.10
CA GLY A 81 1.45 3.38 12.24
C GLY A 81 2.51 4.31 11.66
N ARG A 82 2.27 5.62 11.75
CA ARG A 82 3.17 6.63 11.17
C ARG A 82 4.56 6.62 11.81
N ALA A 83 4.65 6.38 13.11
CA ALA A 83 5.95 6.28 13.81
C ALA A 83 6.74 5.05 13.35
N ALA A 84 6.10 3.88 13.27
CA ALA A 84 6.71 2.66 12.73
C ALA A 84 7.16 2.85 11.28
N ALA A 85 6.31 3.43 10.42
CA ALA A 85 6.65 3.71 9.04
C ALA A 85 7.83 4.68 8.90
N GLY A 86 7.86 5.74 9.74
CA GLY A 86 8.99 6.67 9.81
C GLY A 86 10.31 5.96 10.13
N ARG A 87 10.31 5.03 11.11
CA ARG A 87 11.49 4.19 11.43
C ARG A 87 11.91 3.33 10.24
N ILE A 88 10.96 2.66 9.58
CA ILE A 88 11.25 1.82 8.41
C ILE A 88 11.90 2.64 7.31
N VAL A 89 11.29 3.75 6.91
CA VAL A 89 11.80 4.61 5.83
C VAL A 89 13.17 5.18 6.19
N ALA A 90 13.36 5.67 7.43
CA ALA A 90 14.64 6.18 7.88
C ALA A 90 15.74 5.10 7.85
N ALA A 91 15.41 3.88 8.28
CA ALA A 91 16.35 2.76 8.26
C ALA A 91 16.73 2.35 6.83
N ILE A 92 15.76 2.27 5.90
CA ILE A 92 16.03 1.94 4.49
C ILE A 92 16.90 3.01 3.85
N ARG A 93 16.57 4.31 4.02
CA ARG A 93 17.36 5.42 3.48
C ARG A 93 18.78 5.42 4.03
N ARG A 94 18.94 5.18 5.33
CA ARG A 94 20.24 5.08 5.98
C ARG A 94 21.03 3.89 5.43
N ALA A 95 20.42 2.72 5.33
CA ALA A 95 21.04 1.53 4.73
C ALA A 95 21.51 1.82 3.29
N THR A 96 20.69 2.52 2.50
CA THR A 96 21.04 2.91 1.14
C THR A 96 22.25 3.84 1.12
N THR A 97 22.28 4.85 1.98
CA THR A 97 23.40 5.80 2.08
C THR A 97 24.69 5.15 2.58
N GLU A 98 24.58 4.21 3.52
CA GLU A 98 25.73 3.48 4.08
C GLU A 98 26.16 2.27 3.20
N GLY A 99 25.44 1.98 2.09
CA GLY A 99 25.73 0.88 1.18
C GLY A 99 25.48 -0.50 1.79
N LEU A 100 24.60 -0.60 2.79
CA LEU A 100 24.31 -1.85 3.52
C LEU A 100 23.18 -2.63 2.83
N PRO A 101 23.31 -3.96 2.68
CA PRO A 101 22.17 -4.82 2.37
C PRO A 101 21.11 -4.73 3.48
N LEU A 102 19.86 -5.03 3.14
CA LEU A 102 18.73 -4.95 4.05
C LEU A 102 18.08 -6.31 4.27
N LEU A 103 17.86 -6.70 5.53
CA LEU A 103 17.02 -7.82 5.93
C LEU A 103 15.81 -7.32 6.70
N ALA A 104 14.61 -7.54 6.15
CA ALA A 104 13.34 -7.22 6.80
C ALA A 104 12.67 -8.50 7.30
N ALA A 105 12.48 -8.63 8.62
CA ALA A 105 11.75 -9.72 9.26
C ALA A 105 10.38 -9.22 9.70
N THR A 106 9.34 -9.45 8.89
CA THR A 106 7.99 -8.90 9.11
C THR A 106 7.19 -9.75 10.08
N ALA A 107 6.38 -9.12 10.94
CA ALA A 107 5.34 -9.75 11.73
C ALA A 107 4.24 -8.71 11.98
N SER A 108 3.14 -8.74 11.20
CA SER A 108 2.19 -7.62 11.19
C SER A 108 0.79 -8.04 10.76
N GLY A 109 -0.21 -7.45 11.40
CA GLY A 109 -1.60 -7.46 10.96
C GLY A 109 -1.94 -6.41 9.89
N GLY A 110 -0.96 -5.62 9.42
CA GLY A 110 -1.17 -4.60 8.40
C GLY A 110 -1.10 -3.15 8.93
N THR A 111 -1.90 -2.27 8.36
CA THR A 111 -1.97 -0.84 8.73
C THR A 111 -2.59 -0.63 10.10
N ARG A 112 -2.09 0.32 10.87
CA ARG A 112 -2.65 0.72 12.18
C ARG A 112 -3.93 1.53 11.99
N MET A 113 -5.06 0.89 12.25
CA MET A 113 -6.39 1.46 11.98
C MET A 113 -6.70 2.70 12.83
N GLN A 114 -6.11 2.82 14.01
CA GLN A 114 -6.28 4.00 14.88
C GLN A 114 -5.73 5.29 14.24
N GLU A 115 -4.80 5.16 13.31
CA GLU A 115 -4.17 6.28 12.62
C GLU A 115 -4.74 6.54 11.22
N GLY A 116 -5.70 5.73 10.78
CA GLY A 116 -6.53 5.94 9.59
C GLY A 116 -5.80 5.97 8.25
N THR A 117 -6.36 6.70 7.29
CA THR A 117 -5.85 6.84 5.93
C THR A 117 -4.40 7.36 5.87
N PRO A 118 -3.96 8.34 6.68
CA PRO A 118 -2.56 8.76 6.68
C PRO A 118 -1.56 7.63 6.99
N ALA A 119 -1.89 6.71 7.91
CA ALA A 119 -1.05 5.54 8.17
C ALA A 119 -1.07 4.54 7.01
N PHE A 120 -2.22 4.38 6.35
CA PHE A 120 -2.34 3.53 5.16
C PHE A 120 -1.44 4.01 4.01
N MET A 121 -1.38 5.31 3.79
CA MET A 121 -0.55 5.92 2.75
C MET A 121 0.95 5.72 2.98
N THR A 122 1.41 5.53 4.22
CA THR A 122 2.83 5.28 4.51
C THR A 122 3.38 3.99 3.87
N MET A 123 2.52 3.06 3.49
CA MET A 123 2.94 1.87 2.73
C MET A 123 3.58 2.25 1.38
N VAL A 124 3.13 3.34 0.77
CA VAL A 124 3.70 3.89 -0.46
C VAL A 124 5.11 4.40 -0.21
N ASP A 125 5.33 5.18 0.86
CA ASP A 125 6.64 5.74 1.19
C ASP A 125 7.66 4.64 1.52
N ILE A 126 7.22 3.60 2.24
CA ILE A 126 8.08 2.45 2.52
C ILE A 126 8.45 1.73 1.20
N SER A 127 7.47 1.51 0.31
CA SER A 127 7.71 0.87 -0.98
C SER A 127 8.65 1.69 -1.86
N ALA A 128 8.47 3.01 -1.91
CA ALA A 128 9.36 3.92 -2.63
C ALA A 128 10.81 3.87 -2.09
N ALA A 129 10.97 3.84 -0.77
CA ALA A 129 12.30 3.70 -0.15
C ALA A 129 12.96 2.34 -0.51
N VAL A 130 12.19 1.25 -0.54
CA VAL A 130 12.68 -0.07 -0.99
C VAL A 130 13.09 -0.03 -2.46
N VAL A 131 12.27 0.58 -3.32
CA VAL A 131 12.59 0.73 -4.76
C VAL A 131 13.90 1.50 -4.94
N ALA A 132 14.09 2.61 -4.25
CA ALA A 132 15.33 3.39 -4.28
C ALA A 132 16.55 2.58 -3.78
N HIS A 133 16.37 1.83 -2.70
CA HIS A 133 17.40 0.92 -2.17
C HIS A 133 17.84 -0.14 -3.20
N LYS A 134 16.86 -0.77 -3.85
CA LYS A 134 17.12 -1.78 -4.91
C LYS A 134 17.74 -1.14 -6.15
N ALA A 135 17.33 0.07 -6.54
CA ALA A 135 17.90 0.82 -7.65
C ALA A 135 19.38 1.18 -7.41
N ALA A 136 19.76 1.39 -6.16
CA ALA A 136 21.18 1.53 -5.77
C ALA A 136 21.99 0.23 -5.87
N GLY A 137 21.40 -0.89 -6.31
CA GLY A 137 22.05 -2.19 -6.47
C GLY A 137 22.24 -2.95 -5.17
N LEU A 138 21.58 -2.54 -4.10
CA LEU A 138 21.73 -3.14 -2.78
C LEU A 138 20.76 -4.30 -2.56
N PRO A 139 21.21 -5.42 -1.95
CA PRO A 139 20.35 -6.56 -1.66
C PRO A 139 19.24 -6.22 -0.66
N TYR A 140 18.01 -6.66 -0.97
CA TYR A 140 16.88 -6.64 -0.07
C TYR A 140 16.33 -8.05 0.13
N LEU A 141 16.47 -8.59 1.34
CA LEU A 141 15.98 -9.89 1.78
C LEU A 141 14.76 -9.70 2.67
N VAL A 142 13.75 -10.55 2.50
CA VAL A 142 12.55 -10.52 3.34
C VAL A 142 12.35 -11.87 4.00
N TYR A 143 12.09 -11.85 5.30
CA TYR A 143 11.69 -13.00 6.12
C TYR A 143 10.26 -12.77 6.65
N LEU A 144 9.29 -13.44 6.04
CA LEU A 144 7.88 -13.35 6.40
C LEU A 144 7.60 -14.23 7.62
N ARG A 145 7.36 -13.60 8.76
CA ARG A 145 7.02 -14.28 10.02
C ARG A 145 5.51 -14.39 10.21
N HIS A 146 5.12 -15.19 11.18
CA HIS A 146 3.71 -15.34 11.55
C HIS A 146 3.22 -14.25 12.53
N PRO A 147 2.06 -13.62 12.24
CA PRO A 147 1.44 -13.49 10.93
C PRO A 147 2.04 -12.32 10.14
N THR A 148 1.98 -12.36 8.82
CA THR A 148 2.25 -11.20 7.97
C THR A 148 1.08 -11.03 7.01
N THR A 149 0.24 -10.02 7.25
CA THR A 149 -0.99 -9.81 6.49
C THR A 149 -1.20 -8.34 6.13
N GLY A 150 -2.19 -8.08 5.28
CA GLY A 150 -2.65 -6.75 4.90
C GLY A 150 -1.61 -5.93 4.16
N GLY A 151 -1.60 -4.63 4.46
CA GLY A 151 -0.75 -3.66 3.77
C GLY A 151 0.74 -3.99 3.78
N VAL A 152 1.26 -4.69 4.80
CA VAL A 152 2.67 -5.09 4.86
C VAL A 152 3.01 -6.12 3.78
N PHE A 153 2.20 -7.19 3.66
CA PHE A 153 2.41 -8.18 2.60
C PHE A 153 2.10 -7.61 1.21
N ALA A 154 1.11 -6.72 1.10
CA ALA A 154 0.75 -6.04 -0.15
C ALA A 154 1.66 -4.84 -0.51
N SER A 155 2.80 -4.68 0.16
CA SER A 155 3.77 -3.62 -0.13
C SER A 155 5.20 -4.14 0.08
N TRP A 156 5.96 -3.57 0.99
CA TRP A 156 7.37 -3.87 1.20
C TRP A 156 7.68 -5.33 1.57
N GLY A 157 6.75 -6.07 2.18
CA GLY A 157 6.90 -7.49 2.48
C GLY A 157 6.98 -8.42 1.24
N SER A 158 6.55 -7.95 0.06
CA SER A 158 6.59 -8.72 -1.20
C SER A 158 7.59 -8.18 -2.22
N LEU A 159 8.43 -7.22 -1.85
CA LEU A 159 9.40 -6.58 -2.76
C LEU A 159 10.84 -7.11 -2.62
N GLY A 160 11.07 -8.17 -1.83
CA GLY A 160 12.39 -8.79 -1.67
C GLY A 160 13.01 -9.25 -2.98
N HIS A 161 14.35 -9.20 -3.10
CA HIS A 161 15.05 -9.96 -4.12
C HIS A 161 14.96 -11.47 -3.83
N ILE A 162 14.97 -11.81 -2.54
CA ILE A 162 14.69 -13.14 -2.02
C ILE A 162 13.68 -12.96 -0.89
N THR A 163 12.57 -13.70 -0.96
CA THR A 163 11.49 -13.68 0.05
C THR A 163 11.33 -15.09 0.61
N ILE A 164 11.64 -15.26 1.87
CA ILE A 164 11.52 -16.53 2.60
C ILE A 164 10.52 -16.40 3.73
N ALA A 165 9.95 -17.50 4.19
CA ALA A 165 8.92 -17.51 5.21
C ALA A 165 9.26 -18.44 6.38
N GLU A 166 8.76 -18.10 7.57
CA GLU A 166 8.77 -18.95 8.75
C GLU A 166 7.83 -20.16 8.52
N PRO A 167 8.18 -21.37 8.95
CA PRO A 167 7.32 -22.53 8.84
C PRO A 167 5.92 -22.30 9.45
N GLU A 168 4.90 -22.78 8.74
CA GLU A 168 3.48 -22.68 9.15
C GLU A 168 3.03 -21.22 9.40
N ALA A 169 3.73 -20.23 8.82
CA ALA A 169 3.35 -18.83 8.98
C ALA A 169 2.05 -18.54 8.24
N LEU A 170 1.14 -17.82 8.91
CA LEU A 170 -0.01 -17.19 8.26
C LEU A 170 0.48 -15.99 7.48
N ILE A 171 0.35 -16.06 6.18
CA ILE A 171 0.76 -14.99 5.25
C ILE A 171 -0.33 -14.81 4.20
N GLY A 172 -0.84 -13.59 4.05
CA GLY A 172 -1.90 -13.35 3.08
C GLY A 172 -2.27 -11.87 2.97
N PHE A 173 -3.04 -11.55 1.93
CA PHE A 173 -3.50 -10.19 1.70
C PHE A 173 -4.51 -9.75 2.76
N LEU A 174 -5.51 -10.59 3.05
CA LEU A 174 -6.52 -10.31 4.05
C LEU A 174 -6.45 -11.36 5.17
N GLY A 175 -6.33 -10.92 6.43
CA GLY A 175 -6.35 -11.84 7.55
C GLY A 175 -7.65 -12.67 7.60
N PRO A 176 -7.60 -13.96 7.98
CA PRO A 176 -8.77 -14.86 7.97
C PRO A 176 -9.97 -14.32 8.76
N VAL A 177 -9.72 -13.65 9.88
CA VAL A 177 -10.77 -13.05 10.73
C VAL A 177 -11.51 -11.93 9.98
N VAL A 178 -10.77 -11.11 9.22
CA VAL A 178 -11.36 -10.03 8.43
C VAL A 178 -12.20 -10.61 7.29
N TYR A 179 -11.67 -11.62 6.59
CA TYR A 179 -12.39 -12.31 5.53
C TYR A 179 -13.72 -12.92 6.04
N GLU A 180 -13.67 -13.64 7.17
CA GLU A 180 -14.85 -14.24 7.80
C GLU A 180 -15.88 -13.17 8.20
N THR A 181 -15.39 -12.04 8.74
CA THR A 181 -16.26 -10.92 9.13
C THR A 181 -16.98 -10.29 7.94
N VAL A 182 -16.29 -10.15 6.81
CA VAL A 182 -16.84 -9.53 5.58
C VAL A 182 -17.74 -10.51 4.81
N ASN A 183 -17.34 -11.78 4.70
CA ASN A 183 -18.02 -12.73 3.83
C ASN A 183 -18.97 -13.69 4.59
N GLY A 184 -18.98 -13.69 5.93
CA GLY A 184 -19.81 -14.56 6.75
C GLY A 184 -19.42 -16.05 6.73
N ILE A 185 -18.31 -16.40 6.09
CA ILE A 185 -17.77 -17.76 5.99
C ILE A 185 -16.27 -17.75 6.30
N PRO A 186 -15.72 -18.82 6.93
CA PRO A 186 -14.29 -18.90 7.19
C PRO A 186 -13.47 -18.94 5.89
N PHE A 187 -12.29 -18.34 5.91
CA PHE A 187 -11.34 -18.46 4.80
C PHE A 187 -10.84 -19.91 4.72
N PRO A 188 -10.72 -20.51 3.52
CA PRO A 188 -10.29 -21.88 3.37
C PRO A 188 -8.93 -22.14 4.01
N SER A 189 -8.85 -23.20 4.82
CA SER A 189 -7.60 -23.59 5.48
C SER A 189 -6.53 -24.00 4.47
N GLY A 190 -5.27 -23.73 4.77
CA GLY A 190 -4.13 -24.13 3.96
C GLY A 190 -3.78 -23.17 2.81
N VAL A 191 -4.62 -22.19 2.46
CA VAL A 191 -4.32 -21.22 1.39
C VAL A 191 -3.27 -20.21 1.84
N GLN A 192 -3.49 -19.54 2.96
CA GLN A 192 -2.61 -18.50 3.50
C GLN A 192 -1.52 -19.09 4.43
N VAL A 193 -0.88 -20.16 4.00
CA VAL A 193 0.19 -20.84 4.76
C VAL A 193 1.48 -20.79 3.95
N ALA A 194 2.59 -20.56 4.62
CA ALA A 194 3.92 -20.40 3.98
C ALA A 194 4.24 -21.50 2.97
N GLU A 195 3.96 -22.76 3.30
CA GLU A 195 4.21 -23.93 2.46
C GLU A 195 3.40 -23.90 1.15
N ASN A 196 2.12 -23.45 1.22
CA ASN A 196 1.31 -23.28 0.01
C ASN A 196 1.83 -22.13 -0.86
N LEU A 197 2.26 -21.04 -0.24
CA LEU A 197 2.80 -19.89 -0.99
C LEU A 197 4.12 -20.25 -1.71
N VAL A 198 4.95 -21.13 -1.16
CA VAL A 198 6.08 -21.71 -1.87
C VAL A 198 5.63 -22.58 -3.04
N ALA A 199 4.64 -23.45 -2.82
CA ALA A 199 4.10 -24.31 -3.88
C ALA A 199 3.47 -23.50 -5.04
N LYS A 200 2.99 -22.27 -4.76
CA LYS A 200 2.46 -21.33 -5.76
C LYS A 200 3.51 -20.39 -6.35
N GLY A 201 4.78 -20.47 -5.93
CA GLY A 201 5.87 -19.61 -6.41
C GLY A 201 5.76 -18.14 -5.96
N ILE A 202 5.05 -17.88 -4.86
CA ILE A 202 4.89 -16.53 -4.28
C ILE A 202 6.04 -16.22 -3.32
N VAL A 203 6.54 -17.24 -2.63
CA VAL A 203 7.65 -17.20 -1.67
C VAL A 203 8.71 -18.20 -2.13
N ASP A 204 9.98 -17.87 -1.97
CA ASP A 204 11.10 -18.68 -2.50
C ASP A 204 11.36 -19.95 -1.69
N ALA A 205 11.24 -19.85 -0.35
CA ALA A 205 11.48 -20.98 0.55
C ALA A 205 10.77 -20.81 1.91
N VAL A 206 10.57 -21.94 2.59
CA VAL A 206 10.25 -21.97 4.03
C VAL A 206 11.51 -22.31 4.80
N VAL A 207 11.88 -21.46 5.77
CA VAL A 207 13.13 -21.58 6.55
C VAL A 207 12.85 -21.33 8.03
N PRO A 208 13.19 -22.25 8.93
CA PRO A 208 13.13 -21.99 10.37
C PRO A 208 14.08 -20.85 10.77
N VAL A 209 13.76 -20.14 11.85
CA VAL A 209 14.56 -18.98 12.28
C VAL A 209 16.00 -19.35 12.63
N GLU A 210 16.23 -20.57 13.08
CA GLU A 210 17.57 -21.11 13.42
C GLU A 210 18.49 -21.18 12.20
N ASP A 211 17.93 -21.38 11.02
CA ASP A 211 18.68 -21.51 9.75
C ASP A 211 18.76 -20.17 9.00
N LEU A 212 18.04 -19.12 9.46
CA LEU A 212 17.96 -17.83 8.78
C LEU A 212 19.33 -17.17 8.63
N ALA A 213 20.18 -17.22 9.65
CA ALA A 213 21.52 -16.64 9.61
C ALA A 213 22.39 -17.27 8.50
N GLU A 214 22.26 -18.58 8.30
CA GLU A 214 23.00 -19.27 7.23
C GLU A 214 22.52 -18.89 5.85
N ILE A 215 21.20 -18.92 5.64
CA ILE A 215 20.59 -18.58 4.35
C ILE A 215 20.86 -17.11 4.00
N ALA A 216 20.70 -16.18 4.97
CA ALA A 216 21.00 -14.78 4.77
C ALA A 216 22.47 -14.56 4.38
N SER A 217 23.42 -15.15 5.11
CA SER A 217 24.84 -15.03 4.82
C SER A 217 25.20 -15.56 3.42
N ARG A 218 24.69 -16.74 3.03
CA ARG A 218 24.89 -17.29 1.69
C ARG A 218 24.30 -16.40 0.60
N SER A 219 23.08 -15.89 0.81
CA SER A 219 22.44 -14.98 -0.12
C SER A 219 23.21 -13.67 -0.27
N LEU A 220 23.67 -13.09 0.84
CA LEU A 220 24.47 -11.87 0.84
C LEU A 220 25.81 -12.07 0.13
N THR A 221 26.49 -13.19 0.37
CA THR A 221 27.73 -13.52 -0.34
C THR A 221 27.53 -13.51 -1.86
N MET A 222 26.44 -14.11 -2.35
CA MET A 222 26.16 -14.19 -3.78
C MET A 222 25.70 -12.83 -4.35
N LEU A 223 24.88 -12.08 -3.63
CA LEU A 223 24.30 -10.83 -4.09
C LEU A 223 25.26 -9.63 -3.98
N SER A 224 26.22 -9.68 -3.04
CA SER A 224 27.21 -8.60 -2.86
C SER A 224 28.42 -8.72 -3.80
N ALA A 225 28.54 -9.81 -4.54
CA ALA A 225 29.68 -10.08 -5.42
C ALA A 225 29.72 -9.24 -6.71
N THR A 226 28.84 -8.24 -6.88
CA THR A 226 28.70 -7.56 -8.17
C THR A 226 28.66 -6.05 -8.07
N THR A 227 29.64 -5.42 -8.70
CA THR A 227 29.61 -4.23 -9.56
C THR A 227 29.32 -2.87 -8.91
N GLU A 228 30.27 -1.96 -9.07
CA GLU A 228 30.08 -0.51 -9.09
C GLU A 228 28.90 -0.14 -10.00
N ARG A 229 27.73 0.15 -9.43
CA ARG A 229 26.60 0.74 -10.14
C ARG A 229 26.42 2.18 -9.67
N THR A 230 26.66 3.10 -10.58
CA THR A 230 26.31 4.49 -10.44
C THR A 230 24.89 4.68 -11.00
N ALA A 231 23.87 4.57 -10.17
CA ALA A 231 22.53 5.05 -10.51
C ALA A 231 22.09 5.99 -9.40
N ASP A 232 21.81 7.25 -9.78
CA ASP A 232 21.10 8.19 -8.92
C ASP A 232 19.69 7.67 -8.69
N PRO A 233 19.24 7.50 -7.43
CA PRO A 233 17.85 7.14 -7.15
C PRO A 233 16.94 8.24 -7.71
N ALA A 234 15.94 7.85 -8.49
CA ALA A 234 14.95 8.81 -8.97
C ALA A 234 14.30 9.53 -7.77
N ASP A 235 14.31 10.84 -7.81
CA ASP A 235 13.71 11.71 -6.79
C ASP A 235 12.17 11.59 -6.92
N HIS A 236 11.58 10.62 -6.23
CA HIS A 236 10.13 10.51 -6.15
C HIS A 236 9.63 11.45 -5.06
N PRO A 237 8.64 12.30 -5.31
CA PRO A 237 8.02 13.09 -4.26
C PRO A 237 7.40 12.16 -3.23
N ALA A 238 8.10 11.94 -2.14
CA ALA A 238 7.58 11.19 -1.01
C ALA A 238 6.57 12.07 -0.26
N TRP A 239 5.39 11.53 0.04
CA TRP A 239 4.51 12.19 1.00
C TRP A 239 5.23 12.26 2.35
N PRO A 240 5.23 13.43 3.01
CA PRO A 240 5.91 13.54 4.28
C PRO A 240 5.22 12.66 5.33
N ILE A 241 5.94 11.68 5.88
CA ILE A 241 5.48 10.91 7.03
C ILE A 241 5.57 11.82 8.24
N THR A 242 4.50 12.56 8.50
CA THR A 242 4.41 13.41 9.68
C THR A 242 3.95 12.59 10.89
N PRO A 243 4.37 12.92 12.12
CA PRO A 243 3.88 12.25 13.32
C PRO A 243 2.36 12.25 13.39
N PHE A 244 1.78 11.17 13.92
CA PHE A 244 0.35 11.13 14.18
C PHE A 244 -0.01 12.11 15.30
N VAL A 245 -1.05 12.91 15.06
CA VAL A 245 -1.62 13.83 16.04
C VAL A 245 -3.09 13.48 16.19
N SER A 246 -3.50 13.17 17.39
CA SER A 246 -4.92 12.93 17.71
C SER A 246 -5.74 14.20 17.44
N ARG A 247 -6.86 14.03 16.76
CA ARG A 247 -7.77 15.13 16.43
C ARG A 247 -9.01 15.09 17.32
N PRO A 248 -9.73 16.20 17.47
CA PRO A 248 -11.04 16.21 18.14
C PRO A 248 -12.02 15.22 17.47
N GLU A 249 -12.98 14.73 18.25
CA GLU A 249 -14.04 13.90 17.71
C GLU A 249 -14.84 14.68 16.65
N PRO A 250 -15.16 14.03 15.51
CA PRO A 250 -15.96 14.67 14.48
C PRO A 250 -17.37 14.98 14.98
N SER A 251 -17.93 16.11 14.54
CA SER A 251 -19.29 16.48 14.83
C SER A 251 -20.31 15.60 14.10
N GLU A 252 -21.56 15.58 14.55
CA GLU A 252 -22.64 14.84 13.87
C GLU A 252 -22.82 15.30 12.42
N ASP A 253 -22.68 16.60 12.15
CA ASP A 253 -22.80 17.17 10.80
C ASP A 253 -21.64 16.72 9.90
N GLU A 254 -20.42 16.67 10.40
CA GLU A 254 -19.27 16.16 9.63
C GLU A 254 -19.43 14.67 9.31
N ILE A 255 -19.91 13.88 10.29
CA ILE A 255 -20.18 12.44 10.08
C ILE A 255 -21.27 12.26 9.02
N ALA A 256 -22.38 12.97 9.13
CA ALA A 256 -23.50 12.86 8.20
C ALA A 256 -23.11 13.31 6.78
N THR A 257 -22.38 14.42 6.65
CA THR A 257 -21.91 14.93 5.36
C THR A 257 -20.98 13.93 4.67
N LEU A 258 -20.00 13.41 5.38
CA LEU A 258 -19.07 12.43 4.82
C LEU A 258 -19.78 11.12 4.45
N TRP A 259 -20.71 10.66 5.29
CA TRP A 259 -21.45 9.43 5.00
C TRP A 259 -22.33 9.58 3.77
N SER A 260 -23.00 10.71 3.61
CA SER A 260 -23.77 11.03 2.40
C SER A 260 -22.87 11.06 1.14
N ALA A 261 -21.66 11.58 1.24
CA ALA A 261 -20.69 11.54 0.15
C ALA A 261 -20.32 10.09 -0.22
N ILE A 262 -20.04 9.23 0.77
CA ILE A 262 -19.75 7.80 0.57
C ILE A 262 -20.92 7.10 -0.13
N GLU A 263 -22.15 7.31 0.35
CA GLU A 263 -23.36 6.73 -0.27
C GLU A 263 -23.55 7.22 -1.72
N THR A 264 -23.25 8.49 -1.98
CA THR A 264 -23.32 9.07 -3.33
C THR A 264 -22.34 8.40 -4.28
N THR A 265 -21.14 8.05 -3.84
CA THR A 265 -20.18 7.34 -4.69
C THR A 265 -20.61 5.91 -5.02
N ARG A 266 -21.44 5.30 -4.23
CA ARG A 266 -21.93 3.91 -4.39
C ARG A 266 -23.15 3.76 -5.27
N ARG A 267 -23.69 4.87 -5.79
CA ARG A 267 -24.84 4.84 -6.69
C ARG A 267 -24.51 4.12 -8.00
N GLU A 268 -25.47 3.35 -8.51
CA GLU A 268 -25.32 2.63 -9.77
C GLU A 268 -25.26 3.56 -11.00
N ASP A 269 -25.92 4.74 -10.90
CA ASP A 269 -25.98 5.75 -11.97
C ASP A 269 -24.81 6.76 -11.91
N ARG A 270 -23.87 6.61 -10.97
CA ARG A 270 -22.69 7.45 -10.91
C ARG A 270 -21.78 7.20 -12.13
N PRO A 271 -21.29 8.28 -12.79
CA PRO A 271 -20.33 8.16 -13.88
C PRO A 271 -19.00 7.56 -13.40
N GLY A 272 -18.49 6.58 -14.12
CA GLY A 272 -17.21 5.94 -13.89
C GLY A 272 -16.19 6.27 -14.99
N VAL A 273 -15.10 5.48 -15.08
CA VAL A 273 -14.03 5.68 -16.07
C VAL A 273 -14.54 5.69 -17.51
N ARG A 274 -15.59 4.92 -17.83
CA ARG A 274 -16.16 4.89 -19.20
C ARG A 274 -16.84 6.20 -19.59
N GLU A 275 -17.56 6.80 -18.65
CA GLU A 275 -18.20 8.10 -18.86
C GLU A 275 -17.16 9.20 -18.92
N LEU A 276 -16.12 9.15 -18.09
CA LEU A 276 -14.97 10.05 -18.16
C LEU A 276 -14.35 10.03 -19.57
N LEU A 277 -14.04 8.85 -20.09
CA LEU A 277 -13.47 8.72 -21.44
C LEU A 277 -14.44 9.19 -22.53
N ARG A 278 -15.73 8.90 -22.39
CA ARG A 278 -16.75 9.28 -23.40
C ARG A 278 -16.95 10.78 -23.51
N HIS A 279 -16.94 11.51 -22.39
CA HIS A 279 -17.35 12.90 -22.32
C HIS A 279 -16.18 13.89 -22.23
N ALA A 280 -15.01 13.42 -21.81
CA ALA A 280 -13.86 14.28 -21.58
C ALA A 280 -12.64 13.99 -22.47
N ALA A 281 -12.50 12.78 -22.98
CA ALA A 281 -11.38 12.47 -23.87
C ALA A 281 -11.66 12.92 -25.30
N ASP A 282 -10.65 13.50 -25.96
CA ASP A 282 -10.72 13.88 -27.39
C ASP A 282 -10.67 12.65 -28.29
N ASP A 283 -9.85 11.64 -27.90
CA ASP A 283 -9.71 10.36 -28.60
C ASP A 283 -9.32 9.25 -27.63
N VAL A 284 -9.73 8.01 -27.92
CA VAL A 284 -9.49 6.84 -27.09
C VAL A 284 -9.21 5.61 -27.94
N ILE A 285 -8.08 4.98 -27.74
CA ILE A 285 -7.73 3.67 -28.32
C ILE A 285 -7.67 2.65 -27.18
N PRO A 286 -8.72 1.84 -26.98
CA PRO A 286 -8.72 0.82 -25.95
C PRO A 286 -7.69 -0.28 -26.27
N LEU A 287 -7.01 -0.72 -25.22
CA LEU A 287 -6.09 -1.86 -25.24
C LEU A 287 -6.71 -2.98 -24.40
N ASN A 288 -6.21 -4.20 -24.54
CA ASN A 288 -6.85 -5.36 -23.94
C ASN A 288 -5.86 -6.33 -23.32
N GLY A 289 -6.10 -6.69 -22.06
CA GLY A 289 -5.40 -7.74 -21.33
C GLY A 289 -3.92 -7.48 -21.06
N THR A 290 -3.31 -8.45 -20.39
CA THR A 290 -1.90 -8.38 -19.97
C THR A 290 -0.89 -8.51 -21.12
N GLY A 291 -1.31 -9.03 -22.26
CA GLY A 291 -0.43 -9.47 -23.37
C GLY A 291 0.14 -10.88 -23.17
N PHE A 292 -0.18 -11.56 -22.07
CA PHE A 292 0.27 -12.93 -21.75
C PHE A 292 -0.87 -13.95 -21.65
N GLY A 293 -2.03 -13.63 -22.23
CA GLY A 293 -3.20 -14.52 -22.26
C GLY A 293 -4.12 -14.40 -21.05
N GLU A 294 -3.97 -13.35 -20.26
CA GLU A 294 -4.86 -13.04 -19.13
C GLU A 294 -5.69 -11.79 -19.45
N LEU A 295 -6.93 -11.79 -19.00
CA LEU A 295 -7.89 -10.69 -19.14
C LEU A 295 -8.67 -10.54 -17.83
N ASP A 296 -8.75 -9.32 -17.34
CA ASP A 296 -9.62 -8.95 -16.23
C ASP A 296 -10.33 -7.65 -16.60
N LYS A 297 -11.65 -7.66 -16.54
CA LYS A 297 -12.46 -6.50 -16.94
C LYS A 297 -12.59 -5.43 -15.85
N GLY A 298 -12.09 -5.70 -14.66
CA GLY A 298 -12.08 -4.75 -13.53
C GLY A 298 -11.16 -3.54 -13.76
N VAL A 299 -10.27 -3.62 -14.78
CA VAL A 299 -9.41 -2.52 -15.21
C VAL A 299 -9.55 -2.29 -16.70
N MET A 300 -9.47 -1.03 -17.12
CA MET A 300 -9.37 -0.59 -18.51
C MET A 300 -7.97 -0.02 -18.75
N LEU A 301 -7.33 -0.48 -19.81
CA LEU A 301 -6.11 0.10 -20.34
C LEU A 301 -6.42 0.78 -21.70
N ALA A 302 -5.97 2.01 -21.90
CA ALA A 302 -6.17 2.74 -23.15
C ALA A 302 -5.03 3.71 -23.44
N LEU A 303 -4.83 4.06 -24.72
CA LEU A 303 -4.26 5.33 -25.08
C LEU A 303 -5.40 6.34 -25.14
N ALA A 304 -5.26 7.48 -24.50
CA ALA A 304 -6.28 8.53 -24.45
C ALA A 304 -5.65 9.91 -24.70
N SER A 305 -6.47 10.87 -25.10
CA SER A 305 -6.08 12.26 -25.24
C SER A 305 -7.05 13.15 -24.48
N PHE A 306 -6.53 14.08 -23.68
CA PHE A 306 -7.29 15.10 -22.97
C PHE A 306 -6.71 16.48 -23.30
N GLY A 307 -7.54 17.39 -23.83
CA GLY A 307 -7.10 18.72 -24.25
C GLY A 307 -5.93 18.69 -25.23
N GLY A 308 -5.90 17.73 -26.14
CA GLY A 308 -4.83 17.51 -27.09
C GLY A 308 -3.56 16.85 -26.53
N ARG A 309 -3.54 16.45 -25.25
CA ARG A 309 -2.41 15.76 -24.60
C ARG A 309 -2.62 14.27 -24.57
N SER A 310 -1.81 13.52 -25.32
CA SER A 310 -1.83 12.06 -25.31
C SER A 310 -1.25 11.50 -24.01
N CYS A 311 -1.88 10.46 -23.48
CA CYS A 311 -1.45 9.75 -22.28
C CYS A 311 -1.75 8.25 -22.38
N VAL A 312 -1.13 7.46 -21.51
CA VAL A 312 -1.61 6.11 -21.20
C VAL A 312 -2.58 6.23 -20.03
N LEU A 313 -3.78 5.66 -20.19
CA LEU A 313 -4.79 5.63 -19.11
C LEU A 313 -4.96 4.20 -18.60
N VAL A 314 -4.93 4.07 -17.27
CA VAL A 314 -5.28 2.86 -16.53
C VAL A 314 -6.42 3.19 -15.59
N GLY A 315 -7.62 2.67 -15.82
CA GLY A 315 -8.78 3.02 -15.00
C GLY A 315 -9.50 1.81 -14.44
N GLN A 316 -9.87 1.86 -13.16
CA GLN A 316 -10.70 0.83 -12.53
C GLN A 316 -12.14 0.98 -13.02
N ASP A 317 -12.71 -0.10 -13.56
CA ASP A 317 -14.08 -0.13 -14.07
C ASP A 317 -15.03 -0.72 -13.03
N ARG A 318 -15.56 0.14 -12.18
CA ARG A 318 -16.45 -0.24 -11.10
C ARG A 318 -17.66 -1.05 -11.56
N ARG A 319 -18.21 -0.80 -12.75
CA ARG A 319 -19.39 -1.52 -13.24
C ARG A 319 -19.12 -3.02 -13.40
N TYR A 320 -17.92 -3.40 -13.82
CA TYR A 320 -17.54 -4.80 -13.87
C TYR A 320 -17.27 -5.38 -12.47
N GLN A 321 -16.74 -4.58 -11.58
CA GLN A 321 -16.42 -5.02 -10.21
C GLN A 321 -17.65 -5.29 -9.33
N VAL A 322 -18.85 -4.90 -9.75
CA VAL A 322 -20.11 -5.32 -9.10
C VAL A 322 -20.36 -6.81 -9.23
N SER A 323 -19.97 -7.41 -10.37
CA SER A 323 -20.19 -8.85 -10.65
C SER A 323 -18.96 -9.70 -10.40
N GLU A 324 -17.78 -9.14 -10.52
CA GLU A 324 -16.51 -9.85 -10.42
C GLU A 324 -15.42 -8.89 -9.90
N SER A 325 -14.91 -9.14 -8.70
CA SER A 325 -13.91 -8.28 -8.09
C SER A 325 -12.59 -8.30 -8.87
N MET A 326 -11.85 -7.20 -8.84
CA MET A 326 -10.59 -7.03 -9.52
C MET A 326 -9.52 -7.99 -9.00
N GLY A 327 -9.02 -8.87 -9.86
CA GLY A 327 -8.03 -9.88 -9.54
C GLY A 327 -6.58 -9.52 -9.90
N PRO A 328 -5.64 -10.47 -9.76
CA PRO A 328 -4.22 -10.26 -10.10
C PRO A 328 -3.97 -9.88 -11.56
N ALA A 329 -4.78 -10.39 -12.49
CA ALA A 329 -4.64 -10.09 -13.93
C ALA A 329 -4.90 -8.61 -14.24
N ALA A 330 -5.86 -7.95 -13.55
CA ALA A 330 -6.09 -6.52 -13.67
C ALA A 330 -4.86 -5.69 -13.29
N LEU A 331 -4.19 -6.07 -12.20
CA LEU A 331 -2.97 -5.39 -11.75
C LEU A 331 -1.79 -5.61 -12.71
N ARG A 332 -1.68 -6.80 -13.31
CA ARG A 332 -0.68 -7.06 -14.37
C ARG A 332 -0.97 -6.25 -15.63
N GLU A 333 -2.23 -6.05 -15.99
CA GLU A 333 -2.64 -5.17 -17.08
C GLU A 333 -2.31 -3.70 -16.77
N ALA A 334 -2.58 -3.25 -15.56
CA ALA A 334 -2.17 -1.93 -15.07
C ALA A 334 -0.66 -1.70 -15.22
N ARG A 335 0.15 -2.67 -14.80
CA ARG A 335 1.62 -2.65 -14.94
C ARG A 335 2.08 -2.64 -16.39
N ARG A 336 1.34 -3.28 -17.30
CA ARG A 336 1.56 -3.14 -18.76
C ARG A 336 1.41 -1.68 -19.20
N GLY A 337 0.39 -0.97 -18.69
CA GLY A 337 0.19 0.46 -18.94
C GLY A 337 1.35 1.32 -18.39
N MET A 338 1.79 1.07 -17.17
CA MET A 338 2.92 1.78 -16.54
C MET A 338 4.22 1.64 -17.37
N ARG A 339 4.52 0.43 -17.80
CA ARG A 339 5.68 0.18 -18.70
C ARG A 339 5.54 0.92 -20.02
N MET A 340 4.36 0.84 -20.65
CA MET A 340 4.10 1.52 -21.92
C MET A 340 4.28 3.04 -21.79
N ALA A 341 3.77 3.65 -20.72
CA ALA A 341 3.95 5.07 -20.45
C ALA A 341 5.45 5.43 -20.36
N THR A 342 6.20 4.65 -19.59
CA THR A 342 7.66 4.85 -19.44
C THR A 342 8.43 4.67 -20.74
N GLU A 343 8.17 3.60 -21.49
CA GLU A 343 8.85 3.28 -22.76
C GLU A 343 8.59 4.31 -23.85
N LEU A 344 7.37 4.89 -23.88
CA LEU A 344 6.96 5.87 -24.88
C LEU A 344 7.16 7.32 -24.43
N GLY A 345 7.55 7.56 -23.17
CA GLY A 345 7.67 8.91 -22.61
C GLY A 345 6.32 9.64 -22.50
N LEU A 346 5.21 8.92 -22.43
CA LEU A 346 3.87 9.47 -22.32
C LEU A 346 3.47 9.65 -20.85
N PRO A 347 2.70 10.69 -20.51
CA PRO A 347 2.08 10.79 -19.18
C PRO A 347 1.23 9.56 -18.86
N LEU A 348 1.22 9.15 -17.61
CA LEU A 348 0.32 8.14 -17.09
C LEU A 348 -0.84 8.80 -16.34
N VAL A 349 -2.07 8.43 -16.68
CA VAL A 349 -3.27 8.78 -15.94
C VAL A 349 -3.86 7.52 -15.33
N THR A 350 -4.02 7.49 -14.01
CA THR A 350 -4.74 6.41 -13.33
C THR A 350 -6.09 6.90 -12.83
N VAL A 351 -7.12 6.07 -12.93
CA VAL A 351 -8.46 6.38 -12.41
C VAL A 351 -8.84 5.31 -11.38
N ILE A 352 -9.11 5.75 -10.17
CA ILE A 352 -9.41 4.89 -9.02
C ILE A 352 -10.91 4.98 -8.72
N ASP A 353 -11.60 3.85 -8.84
CA ASP A 353 -12.99 3.67 -8.44
C ASP A 353 -13.26 2.18 -8.20
N THR A 354 -13.03 1.72 -6.97
CA THR A 354 -13.06 0.30 -6.63
C THR A 354 -13.58 0.05 -5.21
N PRO A 355 -14.46 -0.93 -5.02
CA PRO A 355 -14.85 -1.43 -3.69
C PRO A 355 -13.75 -2.27 -3.04
N GLY A 356 -12.65 -2.56 -3.75
CA GLY A 356 -11.51 -3.36 -3.32
C GLY A 356 -11.14 -4.46 -4.31
N ALA A 357 -10.01 -5.11 -4.03
CA ALA A 357 -9.54 -6.24 -4.84
C ALA A 357 -10.25 -7.55 -4.42
N ASP A 358 -10.14 -8.58 -5.27
CA ASP A 358 -10.68 -9.91 -5.01
C ASP A 358 -10.04 -10.53 -3.75
N LEU A 359 -10.89 -11.04 -2.86
CA LEU A 359 -10.48 -11.66 -1.60
C LEU A 359 -10.55 -13.19 -1.65
N SER A 360 -10.76 -13.76 -2.84
CA SER A 360 -10.89 -15.19 -3.04
C SER A 360 -9.57 -15.96 -2.81
N PRO A 361 -9.65 -17.27 -2.53
CA PRO A 361 -8.47 -18.13 -2.53
C PRO A 361 -7.69 -18.09 -3.86
N ASN A 362 -8.40 -18.00 -4.98
CA ASN A 362 -7.78 -17.89 -6.31
C ASN A 362 -6.94 -16.61 -6.46
N ALA A 363 -7.41 -15.50 -5.92
CA ALA A 363 -6.65 -14.25 -5.92
C ALA A 363 -5.39 -14.34 -5.06
N GLU A 364 -5.50 -14.93 -3.86
CA GLU A 364 -4.33 -15.18 -3.00
C GLU A 364 -3.29 -16.08 -3.70
N GLU A 365 -3.73 -17.20 -4.26
CA GLU A 365 -2.88 -18.13 -5.00
C GLU A 365 -2.40 -17.56 -6.34
N GLY A 366 -3.10 -16.55 -6.87
CA GLY A 366 -2.70 -15.75 -8.03
C GLY A 366 -1.68 -14.65 -7.71
N ALA A 367 -1.21 -14.56 -6.46
CA ALA A 367 -0.24 -13.57 -5.96
C ALA A 367 -0.79 -12.13 -5.91
N LEU A 368 -2.08 -11.93 -5.60
CA LEU A 368 -2.70 -10.61 -5.56
C LEU A 368 -1.88 -9.59 -4.74
N ALA A 369 -1.47 -9.95 -3.52
CA ALA A 369 -0.69 -9.06 -2.66
C ALA A 369 0.64 -8.64 -3.31
N GLY A 370 1.32 -9.58 -3.96
CA GLY A 370 2.56 -9.31 -4.70
C GLY A 370 2.34 -8.40 -5.91
N GLU A 371 1.21 -8.53 -6.63
CA GLU A 371 0.91 -7.62 -7.75
C GLU A 371 0.55 -6.22 -7.26
N ILE A 372 -0.17 -6.07 -6.13
CA ILE A 372 -0.40 -4.77 -5.49
C ILE A 372 0.95 -4.12 -5.13
N ALA A 373 1.84 -4.86 -4.47
CA ALA A 373 3.16 -4.37 -4.10
C ALA A 373 3.99 -3.91 -5.31
N ARG A 374 3.96 -4.70 -6.40
CA ARG A 374 4.66 -4.34 -7.64
C ARG A 374 4.05 -3.14 -8.35
N CYS A 375 2.71 -2.97 -8.33
CA CYS A 375 2.07 -1.77 -8.85
C CYS A 375 2.52 -0.53 -8.09
N ILE A 376 2.52 -0.57 -6.74
CA ILE A 376 3.00 0.53 -5.91
C ILE A 376 4.47 0.84 -6.25
N ALA A 377 5.31 -0.19 -6.38
CA ALA A 377 6.73 -0.03 -6.72
C ALA A 377 6.90 0.59 -8.12
N ASP A 378 6.18 0.10 -9.12
CA ASP A 378 6.23 0.63 -10.50
C ASP A 378 5.74 2.09 -10.54
N MET A 379 4.62 2.41 -9.86
CA MET A 379 4.10 3.79 -9.76
C MET A 379 5.09 4.75 -9.09
N THR A 380 5.74 4.31 -8.01
CA THR A 380 6.71 5.14 -7.28
C THR A 380 8.04 5.31 -8.02
N SER A 381 8.30 4.52 -9.05
CA SER A 381 9.52 4.60 -9.88
C SER A 381 9.30 5.17 -11.27
N LEU A 382 8.09 5.68 -11.59
CA LEU A 382 7.79 6.26 -12.89
C LEU A 382 8.68 7.47 -13.19
N SER A 383 9.32 7.45 -14.36
CA SER A 383 10.12 8.57 -14.87
C SER A 383 9.31 9.58 -15.67
N VAL A 384 8.04 9.29 -15.95
CA VAL A 384 7.12 10.15 -16.72
C VAL A 384 6.15 10.90 -15.80
N PRO A 385 5.54 12.01 -16.25
CA PRO A 385 4.45 12.67 -15.54
C PRO A 385 3.34 11.68 -15.20
N SER A 386 2.84 11.71 -13.96
CA SER A 386 1.77 10.83 -13.51
C SER A 386 0.70 11.60 -12.75
N VAL A 387 -0.56 11.34 -13.08
CA VAL A 387 -1.75 11.93 -12.46
C VAL A 387 -2.69 10.82 -12.05
N SER A 388 -3.05 10.76 -10.78
CA SER A 388 -4.07 9.83 -10.26
C SER A 388 -5.38 10.59 -10.00
N VAL A 389 -6.48 9.99 -10.43
CA VAL A 389 -7.82 10.52 -10.24
C VAL A 389 -8.59 9.57 -9.31
N LEU A 390 -8.80 9.95 -8.07
CA LEU A 390 -9.73 9.28 -7.16
C LEU A 390 -11.13 9.72 -7.52
N LEU A 391 -11.83 8.91 -8.35
CA LEU A 391 -13.08 9.29 -8.97
C LEU A 391 -14.30 9.03 -8.07
N GLY A 392 -14.21 8.02 -7.23
CA GLY A 392 -15.30 7.62 -6.33
C GLY A 392 -14.79 6.85 -5.13
N GLU A 393 -15.04 5.56 -5.09
CA GLU A 393 -14.65 4.67 -4.01
C GLU A 393 -13.20 4.21 -4.15
N GLY A 394 -12.40 4.43 -3.11
CA GLY A 394 -11.01 3.97 -3.04
C GLY A 394 -10.79 3.01 -1.88
N THR A 395 -10.99 1.71 -2.09
CA THR A 395 -10.88 0.73 -1.01
C THR A 395 -9.65 -0.15 -1.14
N GLY A 396 -8.90 -0.22 -0.05
CA GLY A 396 -7.86 -1.20 0.19
C GLY A 396 -6.67 -1.17 -0.78
N GLY A 397 -5.96 -2.29 -0.86
CA GLY A 397 -4.76 -2.43 -1.69
C GLY A 397 -5.03 -2.25 -3.19
N GLY A 398 -6.25 -2.55 -3.66
CA GLY A 398 -6.65 -2.33 -5.04
C GLY A 398 -6.64 -0.86 -5.44
N ALA A 399 -7.12 0.02 -4.58
CA ALA A 399 -7.02 1.46 -4.76
C ALA A 399 -5.58 1.95 -4.62
N LEU A 400 -4.89 1.51 -3.57
CA LEU A 400 -3.52 1.92 -3.29
C LEU A 400 -2.54 1.55 -4.41
N ALA A 401 -2.79 0.47 -5.14
CA ALA A 401 -1.95 0.02 -6.25
C ALA A 401 -1.82 1.05 -7.39
N LEU A 402 -2.81 1.91 -7.58
CA LEU A 402 -2.87 2.89 -8.67
C LEU A 402 -2.82 4.34 -8.20
N LEU A 403 -2.85 4.58 -6.89
CA LEU A 403 -2.92 5.93 -6.32
C LEU A 403 -1.59 6.70 -6.34
N PRO A 404 -0.41 6.08 -6.13
CA PRO A 404 0.85 6.83 -6.10
C PRO A 404 1.10 7.54 -7.44
N ALA A 405 1.10 8.87 -7.42
CA ALA A 405 1.35 9.70 -8.60
C ALA A 405 2.02 11.00 -8.20
N ARG A 406 2.54 11.74 -9.17
CA ARG A 406 3.11 13.08 -8.91
C ARG A 406 2.04 14.11 -8.57
N ARG A 407 0.81 13.90 -9.05
CA ARG A 407 -0.37 14.73 -8.73
C ARG A 407 -1.57 13.83 -8.49
N VAL A 408 -2.31 14.11 -7.45
CA VAL A 408 -3.51 13.36 -7.07
C VAL A 408 -4.72 14.29 -7.10
N ILE A 409 -5.68 13.97 -7.95
CA ILE A 409 -6.97 14.64 -8.07
C ILE A 409 -8.02 13.79 -7.36
N ALA A 410 -8.92 14.39 -6.61
CA ALA A 410 -10.09 13.71 -6.06
C ALA A 410 -11.39 14.37 -6.53
N ALA A 411 -12.40 13.60 -6.86
CA ALA A 411 -13.76 14.08 -6.97
C ALA A 411 -14.29 14.48 -5.58
N GLY A 412 -15.24 15.43 -5.53
CA GLY A 412 -15.68 16.04 -4.26
C GLY A 412 -16.24 15.05 -3.24
N ASN A 413 -16.91 14.00 -3.72
CA ASN A 413 -17.45 12.92 -2.87
C ASN A 413 -16.54 11.71 -2.76
N ALA A 414 -15.36 11.70 -3.41
CA ALA A 414 -14.45 10.57 -3.37
C ALA A 414 -13.86 10.34 -1.98
N TRP A 415 -13.48 9.09 -1.73
CA TRP A 415 -12.92 8.70 -0.44
C TRP A 415 -11.92 7.55 -0.59
N LEU A 416 -11.01 7.43 0.38
CA LEU A 416 -9.97 6.40 0.42
C LEU A 416 -9.88 5.78 1.81
N SER A 417 -9.95 4.46 1.89
CA SER A 417 -9.84 3.73 3.15
C SER A 417 -9.09 2.40 2.98
N PRO A 418 -8.34 1.94 4.00
CA PRO A 418 -7.69 0.62 3.97
C PRO A 418 -8.68 -0.56 3.91
N LEU A 419 -9.93 -0.35 4.37
CA LEU A 419 -11.04 -1.32 4.35
C LEU A 419 -12.35 -0.55 4.15
N PRO A 420 -13.42 -1.20 3.63
CA PRO A 420 -14.75 -0.59 3.69
C PRO A 420 -15.09 -0.17 5.12
N PRO A 421 -15.69 1.01 5.35
CA PRO A 421 -16.01 1.49 6.71
C PRO A 421 -16.86 0.51 7.52
N GLU A 422 -17.77 -0.21 6.88
CA GLU A 422 -18.59 -1.26 7.49
C GLU A 422 -17.73 -2.45 7.96
N GLY A 423 -16.73 -2.84 7.16
CA GLY A 423 -15.77 -3.88 7.54
C GLY A 423 -14.90 -3.45 8.73
N ALA A 424 -14.47 -2.19 8.74
CA ALA A 424 -13.75 -1.62 9.87
C ALA A 424 -14.60 -1.61 11.15
N SER A 425 -15.90 -1.22 11.04
CA SER A 425 -16.86 -1.25 12.15
C SER A 425 -17.07 -2.68 12.68
N ALA A 426 -17.27 -3.63 11.78
CA ALA A 426 -17.46 -5.02 12.17
C ALA A 426 -16.25 -5.61 12.92
N ILE A 427 -15.04 -5.19 12.57
CA ILE A 427 -13.81 -5.62 13.26
C ILE A 427 -13.70 -5.00 14.65
N LEU A 428 -13.95 -3.68 14.78
CA LEU A 428 -13.70 -2.93 16.00
C LEU A 428 -14.86 -3.00 16.99
N PHE A 429 -16.10 -2.93 16.50
CA PHE A 429 -17.31 -2.82 17.33
C PHE A 429 -18.22 -4.06 17.27
N LYS A 430 -17.98 -4.98 16.34
CA LYS A 430 -18.81 -6.18 16.10
C LYS A 430 -20.19 -5.86 15.53
N ASP A 431 -20.35 -4.70 14.91
CA ASP A 431 -21.54 -4.24 14.19
C ASP A 431 -21.12 -3.42 12.97
N THR A 432 -22.09 -2.93 12.20
CA THR A 432 -21.87 -2.01 11.07
C THR A 432 -22.34 -0.58 11.35
N ASP A 433 -22.96 -0.34 12.50
CA ASP A 433 -23.64 0.93 12.81
C ASP A 433 -22.64 2.08 13.09
N HIS A 434 -21.40 1.73 13.45
CA HIS A 434 -20.33 2.69 13.69
C HIS A 434 -19.53 3.06 12.43
N ALA A 435 -19.91 2.54 11.25
CA ALA A 435 -19.20 2.81 10.00
C ALA A 435 -19.10 4.32 9.67
N PRO A 436 -20.18 5.14 9.80
CA PRO A 436 -20.09 6.57 9.55
C PRO A 436 -19.11 7.29 10.47
N LEU A 437 -19.14 6.97 11.75
CA LEU A 437 -18.23 7.54 12.74
C LEU A 437 -16.77 7.17 12.46
N LEU A 438 -16.52 5.89 12.11
CA LEU A 438 -15.17 5.43 11.78
C LEU A 438 -14.63 6.09 10.52
N ALA A 439 -15.45 6.23 9.48
CA ALA A 439 -15.05 6.92 8.26
C ALA A 439 -14.60 8.36 8.57
N ALA A 440 -15.35 9.09 9.39
CA ALA A 440 -15.00 10.44 9.79
C ALA A 440 -13.72 10.49 10.66
N ARG A 441 -13.58 9.60 11.64
CA ARG A 441 -12.35 9.50 12.46
C ARG A 441 -11.11 9.14 11.65
N GLN A 442 -11.25 8.28 10.64
CA GLN A 442 -10.17 7.85 9.76
C GLN A 442 -9.86 8.85 8.65
N ARG A 443 -10.65 9.93 8.53
CA ARG A 443 -10.42 11.03 7.57
C ARG A 443 -10.37 10.54 6.13
N VAL A 444 -11.34 9.71 5.76
CA VAL A 444 -11.34 9.04 4.45
C VAL A 444 -11.77 9.94 3.29
N GLY A 445 -12.47 11.05 3.53
CA GLY A 445 -13.06 11.90 2.49
C GLY A 445 -12.08 12.81 1.78
N ALA A 446 -12.46 13.27 0.57
CA ALA A 446 -11.62 14.11 -0.29
C ALA A 446 -11.13 15.38 0.41
N GLN A 447 -12.01 16.09 1.14
CA GLN A 447 -11.64 17.32 1.85
C GLN A 447 -10.59 17.04 2.93
N GLN A 448 -10.75 15.98 3.72
CA GLN A 448 -9.81 15.61 4.76
C GLN A 448 -8.45 15.17 4.16
N MET A 449 -8.47 14.48 3.02
CA MET A 449 -7.24 14.10 2.31
C MET A 449 -6.51 15.31 1.74
N LEU A 450 -7.22 16.34 1.25
CA LEU A 450 -6.61 17.60 0.82
C LEU A 450 -5.93 18.32 2.00
N GLU A 451 -6.60 18.40 3.16
CA GLU A 451 -6.04 18.99 4.38
C GLU A 451 -4.80 18.23 4.88
N ASP A 452 -4.77 16.91 4.72
CA ASP A 452 -3.66 16.04 5.10
C ASP A 452 -2.54 16.00 4.04
N GLY A 453 -2.71 16.69 2.89
CA GLY A 453 -1.74 16.74 1.81
C GLY A 453 -1.61 15.44 1.01
N LEU A 454 -2.63 14.59 1.05
CA LEU A 454 -2.70 13.32 0.30
C LEU A 454 -3.34 13.49 -1.09
N VAL A 455 -4.06 14.58 -1.29
CA VAL A 455 -4.70 15.01 -2.53
C VAL A 455 -4.25 16.44 -2.83
N ASP A 456 -3.99 16.75 -4.09
CA ASP A 456 -3.54 18.08 -4.53
C ASP A 456 -4.70 18.97 -4.95
N VAL A 457 -5.72 18.38 -5.60
CA VAL A 457 -6.85 19.12 -6.17
C VAL A 457 -8.15 18.36 -5.97
N ILE A 458 -9.22 19.08 -5.61
CA ILE A 458 -10.58 18.54 -5.58
C ILE A 458 -11.38 19.10 -6.76
N VAL A 459 -12.01 18.23 -7.52
CA VAL A 459 -13.01 18.59 -8.53
C VAL A 459 -14.39 18.63 -7.87
N PRO A 460 -15.04 19.78 -7.75
CA PRO A 460 -16.35 19.88 -7.14
C PRO A 460 -17.43 19.07 -7.85
N GLU A 461 -18.41 18.58 -7.10
CA GLU A 461 -19.59 17.88 -7.60
C GLU A 461 -20.85 18.72 -7.30
N ASP A 462 -20.98 19.85 -7.99
CA ASP A 462 -22.17 20.71 -7.91
C ASP A 462 -22.49 21.20 -9.34
N PRO A 463 -23.56 20.63 -9.98
CA PRO A 463 -24.46 19.58 -9.47
C PRO A 463 -23.77 18.23 -9.24
N ALA A 464 -24.45 17.32 -8.51
CA ALA A 464 -23.91 15.99 -8.22
C ALA A 464 -23.58 15.24 -9.52
N ALA A 465 -22.49 14.45 -9.51
CA ALA A 465 -21.96 13.79 -10.71
C ALA A 465 -22.97 12.91 -11.47
N HIS A 466 -23.95 12.32 -10.77
CA HIS A 466 -25.02 11.52 -11.40
C HIS A 466 -26.14 12.39 -12.01
N GLU A 467 -26.27 13.66 -11.61
CA GLU A 467 -27.23 14.61 -12.15
C GLU A 467 -26.71 15.31 -13.42
N ASP A 468 -25.40 15.54 -13.50
CA ASP A 468 -24.70 16.07 -14.68
C ASP A 468 -23.42 15.26 -14.99
N PRO A 469 -23.55 14.03 -15.52
CA PRO A 469 -22.41 13.18 -15.83
C PRO A 469 -21.45 13.77 -16.86
N GLU A 470 -21.97 14.54 -17.83
CA GLU A 470 -21.18 15.17 -18.87
C GLU A 470 -20.37 16.35 -18.32
N GLY A 471 -20.98 17.26 -17.58
CA GLY A 471 -20.30 18.38 -16.95
C GLY A 471 -19.26 17.92 -15.93
N PHE A 472 -19.61 16.92 -15.13
CA PHE A 472 -18.65 16.32 -14.17
C PHE A 472 -17.43 15.71 -14.88
N ALA A 473 -17.66 14.88 -15.90
CA ALA A 473 -16.56 14.27 -16.67
C ALA A 473 -15.68 15.32 -17.33
N ALA A 474 -16.30 16.36 -17.94
CA ALA A 474 -15.56 17.47 -18.56
C ALA A 474 -14.68 18.23 -17.52
N ALA A 475 -15.20 18.48 -16.32
CA ALA A 475 -14.44 19.13 -15.25
C ALA A 475 -13.25 18.28 -14.79
N VAL A 476 -13.44 16.96 -14.62
CA VAL A 476 -12.34 16.03 -14.31
C VAL A 476 -11.30 16.02 -15.43
N GLY A 477 -11.71 15.91 -16.70
CA GLY A 477 -10.80 15.89 -17.84
C GLY A 477 -10.00 17.19 -17.99
N ALA A 478 -10.65 18.33 -17.79
CA ALA A 478 -9.98 19.64 -17.79
C ALA A 478 -8.92 19.74 -16.68
N THR A 479 -9.23 19.22 -15.49
CA THR A 479 -8.28 19.18 -14.37
C THR A 479 -7.11 18.23 -14.67
N VAL A 480 -7.35 17.05 -15.24
CA VAL A 480 -6.30 16.12 -15.70
C VAL A 480 -5.36 16.81 -16.69
N THR A 481 -5.92 17.53 -17.68
CA THR A 481 -5.14 18.29 -18.66
C THR A 481 -4.25 19.33 -17.99
N ALA A 482 -4.80 20.12 -17.08
CA ALA A 482 -4.07 21.16 -16.37
C ALA A 482 -2.90 20.58 -15.52
N GLU A 483 -3.14 19.47 -14.82
CA GLU A 483 -2.10 18.83 -14.00
C GLU A 483 -1.00 18.18 -14.86
N ILE A 484 -1.34 17.58 -16.01
CA ILE A 484 -0.35 17.08 -16.98
C ILE A 484 0.51 18.25 -17.50
N GLU A 485 -0.11 19.37 -17.87
CA GLU A 485 0.60 20.55 -18.37
C GLU A 485 1.53 21.16 -17.32
N ALA A 486 1.06 21.23 -16.08
CA ALA A 486 1.88 21.70 -14.96
C ALA A 486 3.13 20.82 -14.75
N LEU A 487 2.98 19.49 -14.88
CA LEU A 487 4.10 18.54 -14.75
C LEU A 487 5.07 18.54 -15.93
N LEU A 488 4.61 18.96 -17.12
CA LEU A 488 5.44 19.05 -18.33
C LEU A 488 6.17 20.39 -18.46
N THR A 489 5.75 21.40 -17.69
CA THR A 489 6.38 22.72 -17.70
C THR A 489 7.59 22.68 -16.75
N PRO A 490 8.82 23.00 -17.22
CA PRO A 490 9.97 23.09 -16.33
C PRO A 490 9.71 24.14 -15.23
N VAL A 491 10.02 23.78 -14.00
CA VAL A 491 10.10 24.77 -12.90
C VAL A 491 11.40 25.54 -13.13
N ASP A 492 11.29 26.86 -13.45
CA ASP A 492 12.41 27.77 -13.62
C ASP A 492 13.27 27.94 -12.35
#